data_86043034cae592e8599752bbe3eb526b
#
_entry.id   86043034cae592e8599752bbe3eb526b
#
_cell.length_a   1.000
_cell.length_b   1.000
_cell.length_c   1.000
_cell.angle_alpha   90.00
_cell.angle_beta   90.00
_cell.angle_gamma   90.00
#
_symmetry.space_group_name_H-M   'P 1'
#
loop_
_entity.id
_entity.type
_entity.pdbx_description
1 polymer ?
#
loop_
_entity_poly.entity_id
_entity_poly.type
_entity_poly.pdbx_seq_one_letter_code
_entity_poly.pdbx_strand_id
1 'polypeptide(L)'
;MIADSSKDDEKLIRSLGADIIITRGENYSEKIREHFPAGVDGLADGALLNEHAIDAVKDGGSFTAIRGFKGLPQRNIKYTATWVTAYDGEYEKLERLRKQTESGVLTLRVADTVLPENAAEAHSKLEAGGTRGRMVIDWGS
;
A
#
# COMPACT_ATOMS: atom_id res chain seq x y z
N MET A 1 11.78 6.80 -6.73
CA MET A 1 10.96 5.89 -5.87
C MET A 1 11.11 4.46 -6.34
N ILE A 2 11.28 3.50 -5.40
CA ILE A 2 11.26 2.06 -5.70
C ILE A 2 9.93 1.47 -5.22
N ALA A 3 9.34 0.57 -6.01
CA ALA A 3 8.09 -0.12 -5.66
C ALA A 3 8.18 -1.61 -5.99
N ASP A 4 7.46 -2.45 -5.25
CA ASP A 4 7.27 -3.85 -5.61
C ASP A 4 6.01 -4.02 -6.46
N SER A 5 6.06 -4.94 -7.42
CA SER A 5 4.94 -5.19 -8.31
C SER A 5 4.89 -6.63 -8.80
N SER A 6 3.68 -7.09 -9.15
CA SER A 6 3.53 -8.21 -10.07
C SER A 6 3.90 -7.76 -11.49
N LYS A 7 4.24 -8.70 -12.37
CA LYS A 7 4.52 -8.40 -13.79
C LYS A 7 3.35 -7.68 -14.48
N ASP A 8 2.13 -8.07 -14.15
CA ASP A 8 0.92 -7.51 -14.76
C ASP A 8 0.64 -6.06 -14.34
N ASP A 9 1.14 -5.62 -13.19
CA ASP A 9 0.93 -4.27 -12.67
C ASP A 9 2.12 -3.33 -12.96
N GLU A 10 3.21 -3.82 -13.53
CA GLU A 10 4.43 -3.02 -13.73
C GLU A 10 4.14 -1.71 -14.50
N LYS A 11 3.39 -1.78 -15.59
CA LYS A 11 3.04 -0.60 -16.39
C LYS A 11 2.25 0.43 -15.59
N LEU A 12 1.29 -0.03 -14.79
CA LEU A 12 0.51 0.83 -13.91
C LEU A 12 1.40 1.48 -12.85
N ILE A 13 2.23 0.70 -12.17
CA ILE A 13 3.10 1.20 -11.09
C ILE A 13 4.10 2.23 -11.62
N ARG A 14 4.65 2.04 -12.83
CA ARG A 14 5.47 3.06 -13.50
C ARG A 14 4.69 4.33 -13.79
N SER A 15 3.47 4.22 -14.30
CA SER A 15 2.63 5.41 -14.58
C SER A 15 2.25 6.19 -13.31
N LEU A 16 2.29 5.53 -12.14
CA LEU A 16 2.09 6.15 -10.82
C LEU A 16 3.38 6.76 -10.23
N GLY A 17 4.50 6.72 -10.97
CA GLY A 17 5.73 7.41 -10.62
C GLY A 17 6.82 6.54 -9.99
N ALA A 18 6.77 5.21 -10.11
CA ALA A 18 7.89 4.36 -9.70
C ALA A 18 9.03 4.41 -10.74
N ASP A 19 10.23 4.75 -10.29
CA ASP A 19 11.44 4.75 -11.12
C ASP A 19 12.02 3.33 -11.25
N ILE A 20 12.03 2.59 -10.15
CA ILE A 20 12.56 1.23 -10.05
C ILE A 20 11.43 0.32 -9.59
N ILE A 21 11.28 -0.81 -10.27
CA ILE A 21 10.31 -1.84 -9.90
C ILE A 21 11.06 -3.12 -9.60
N ILE A 22 10.80 -3.69 -8.43
CA ILE A 22 11.24 -5.02 -8.05
C ILE A 22 10.09 -6.01 -8.15
N THR A 23 10.39 -7.23 -8.57
CA THR A 23 9.38 -8.29 -8.62
C THR A 23 9.01 -8.71 -7.21
N ARG A 24 7.72 -8.71 -6.92
CA ARG A 24 7.16 -9.21 -5.65
C ARG A 24 7.56 -10.66 -5.40
N GLY A 25 7.77 -11.02 -4.15
CA GLY A 25 8.12 -12.39 -3.74
C GLY A 25 9.19 -12.41 -2.66
N GLU A 26 9.87 -13.53 -2.54
CA GLU A 26 10.96 -13.72 -1.59
C GLU A 26 12.15 -12.80 -1.87
N ASN A 27 13.02 -12.64 -0.89
CA ASN A 27 14.24 -11.82 -0.96
C ASN A 27 13.99 -10.34 -1.26
N TYR A 28 12.88 -9.81 -0.73
CA TYR A 28 12.46 -8.43 -0.94
C TYR A 28 13.56 -7.42 -0.58
N SER A 29 14.14 -7.56 0.62
CA SER A 29 15.17 -6.66 1.12
C SER A 29 16.48 -6.76 0.33
N GLU A 30 16.85 -7.95 -0.10
CA GLU A 30 18.04 -8.18 -0.94
C GLU A 30 17.90 -7.48 -2.29
N LYS A 31 16.75 -7.64 -2.96
CA LYS A 31 16.46 -6.98 -4.23
C LYS A 31 16.53 -5.44 -4.13
N ILE A 32 16.06 -4.87 -3.01
CA ILE A 32 16.19 -3.44 -2.77
C ILE A 32 17.65 -3.06 -2.60
N ARG A 33 18.44 -3.85 -1.88
CA ARG A 33 19.85 -3.58 -1.62
C ARG A 33 20.76 -3.76 -2.85
N GLU A 34 20.31 -4.48 -3.86
CA GLU A 34 21.00 -4.48 -5.18
C GLU A 34 21.03 -3.07 -5.79
N HIS A 35 19.97 -2.29 -5.61
CA HIS A 35 19.89 -0.90 -6.08
C HIS A 35 20.42 0.11 -5.07
N PHE A 36 20.22 -0.16 -3.79
CA PHE A 36 20.59 0.70 -2.66
C PHE A 36 21.35 -0.11 -1.60
N PRO A 37 22.67 -0.33 -1.75
CA PRO A 37 23.44 -1.19 -0.84
C PRO A 37 23.35 -0.82 0.65
N ALA A 38 23.22 0.48 0.96
CA ALA A 38 23.01 0.95 2.33
C ALA A 38 21.56 0.77 2.83
N GLY A 39 20.64 0.44 1.95
CA GLY A 39 19.19 0.44 2.21
C GLY A 39 18.54 1.76 1.82
N VAL A 40 17.21 1.79 1.86
CA VAL A 40 16.40 2.98 1.53
C VAL A 40 16.20 3.88 2.75
N ASP A 41 15.99 5.18 2.51
CA ASP A 41 15.74 6.17 3.57
C ASP A 41 14.42 5.92 4.31
N GLY A 42 13.41 5.43 3.59
CA GLY A 42 12.09 5.15 4.13
C GLY A 42 11.38 4.05 3.36
N LEU A 43 10.57 3.29 4.09
CA LEU A 43 9.75 2.21 3.55
C LEU A 43 8.31 2.35 4.05
N ALA A 44 7.36 2.28 3.11
CA ALA A 44 5.93 2.21 3.41
C ALA A 44 5.42 0.79 3.10
N ASP A 45 5.11 0.03 4.15
CA ASP A 45 4.60 -1.33 4.05
C ASP A 45 3.07 -1.35 4.00
N GLY A 46 2.54 -1.47 2.80
CA GLY A 46 1.10 -1.68 2.55
C GLY A 46 0.70 -3.15 2.41
N ALA A 47 1.69 -4.06 2.42
CA ALA A 47 1.49 -5.48 2.14
C ALA A 47 1.64 -6.39 3.38
N LEU A 48 1.89 -5.79 4.55
CA LEU A 48 2.11 -6.51 5.82
C LEU A 48 3.35 -7.42 5.77
N LEU A 49 4.41 -6.98 5.11
CA LEU A 49 5.68 -7.68 5.08
C LEU A 49 6.38 -7.65 6.44
N ASN A 50 6.13 -6.58 7.22
CA ASN A 50 6.60 -6.41 8.60
C ASN A 50 8.12 -6.67 8.72
N GLU A 51 8.50 -7.67 9.52
CA GLU A 51 9.90 -8.01 9.77
C GLU A 51 10.68 -8.32 8.49
N HIS A 52 10.06 -8.93 7.49
CA HIS A 52 10.70 -9.31 6.23
C HIS A 52 11.16 -8.12 5.38
N ALA A 53 10.63 -6.93 5.64
CA ALA A 53 10.99 -5.72 4.91
C ALA A 53 11.95 -4.79 5.69
N ILE A 54 12.23 -5.06 6.97
CA ILE A 54 13.06 -4.18 7.81
C ILE A 54 14.48 -4.03 7.23
N ASP A 55 15.04 -5.12 6.73
CA ASP A 55 16.41 -5.11 6.21
C ASP A 55 16.58 -4.30 4.92
N ALA A 56 15.49 -3.92 4.27
CA ALA A 56 15.53 -2.99 3.16
C ALA A 56 15.83 -1.56 3.59
N VAL A 57 15.55 -1.19 4.85
CA VAL A 57 15.73 0.17 5.37
C VAL A 57 17.16 0.35 5.86
N LYS A 58 17.75 1.52 5.60
CA LYS A 58 19.07 1.89 6.14
C LYS A 58 19.02 2.16 7.64
N ASP A 59 20.19 2.16 8.28
CA ASP A 59 20.32 2.58 9.67
C ASP A 59 19.86 4.03 9.85
N GLY A 60 19.07 4.29 10.88
CA GLY A 60 18.46 5.60 11.12
C GLY A 60 17.32 5.98 10.18
N GLY A 61 16.95 5.10 9.24
CA GLY A 61 15.84 5.31 8.32
C GLY A 61 14.46 5.25 8.97
N SER A 62 13.42 5.26 8.16
CA SER A 62 12.02 5.24 8.63
C SER A 62 11.24 4.08 8.03
N PHE A 63 10.43 3.44 8.84
CA PHE A 63 9.51 2.38 8.42
C PHE A 63 8.10 2.73 8.86
N THR A 64 7.15 2.73 7.95
CA THR A 64 5.73 2.88 8.28
C THR A 64 4.94 1.68 7.78
N ALA A 65 4.02 1.20 8.60
CA ALA A 65 3.15 0.09 8.25
C ALA A 65 1.68 0.45 8.44
N ILE A 66 0.81 -0.20 7.69
CA ILE A 66 -0.59 -0.29 8.01
C ILE A 66 -0.81 -1.41 9.04
N ARG A 67 -1.89 -1.35 9.84
CA ARG A 67 -2.26 -2.34 10.87
C ARG A 67 -1.25 -2.53 12.02
N GLY A 68 -0.52 -1.47 12.38
CA GLY A 68 0.07 -1.37 13.71
C GLY A 68 1.31 -2.19 14.00
N PHE A 69 2.08 -2.58 13.01
CA PHE A 69 3.40 -3.14 13.24
C PHE A 69 4.29 -2.10 13.93
N LYS A 70 4.79 -2.43 15.11
CA LYS A 70 5.57 -1.52 15.96
C LYS A 70 7.08 -1.61 15.72
N GLY A 71 7.50 -2.58 14.91
CA GLY A 71 8.91 -2.85 14.67
C GLY A 71 9.66 -3.42 15.90
N LEU A 72 10.95 -3.57 15.71
CA LEU A 72 11.88 -3.98 16.75
C LEU A 72 12.91 -2.86 16.95
N PRO A 73 13.34 -2.56 18.19
CA PRO A 73 14.35 -1.54 18.45
C PRO A 73 15.71 -2.00 17.93
N GLN A 74 16.00 -1.70 16.66
CA GLN A 74 17.26 -2.06 16.02
C GLN A 74 17.69 -0.97 15.02
N ARG A 75 18.98 -0.84 14.80
CA ARG A 75 19.60 0.03 13.79
C ARG A 75 19.08 1.48 13.79
N ASN A 76 18.56 1.99 14.90
CA ASN A 76 17.95 3.32 15.04
C ASN A 76 16.84 3.61 14.02
N ILE A 77 16.16 2.60 13.48
CA ILE A 77 15.04 2.76 12.56
C ILE A 77 13.85 3.36 13.32
N LYS A 78 13.24 4.39 12.74
CA LYS A 78 12.03 5.02 13.28
C LYS A 78 10.80 4.30 12.74
N TYR A 79 10.02 3.69 13.63
CA TYR A 79 8.79 2.98 13.26
C TYR A 79 7.58 3.86 13.50
N THR A 80 6.68 3.87 12.53
CA THR A 80 5.35 4.46 12.64
C THR A 80 4.30 3.47 12.15
N ALA A 81 3.09 3.58 12.65
CA ALA A 81 1.98 2.76 12.19
C ALA A 81 0.78 3.65 11.90
N THR A 82 0.14 3.40 10.78
CA THR A 82 -1.09 4.08 10.41
C THR A 82 -2.29 3.25 10.87
N TRP A 83 -3.05 3.80 11.80
CA TRP A 83 -4.30 3.24 12.28
C TRP A 83 -5.46 4.07 11.78
N VAL A 84 -6.34 3.48 10.97
CA VAL A 84 -7.50 4.19 10.41
C VAL A 84 -8.40 4.75 11.52
N THR A 85 -8.60 4.01 12.60
CA THR A 85 -9.41 4.45 13.74
C THR A 85 -8.85 5.67 14.47
N ALA A 86 -7.55 5.95 14.35
CA ALA A 86 -6.96 7.18 14.91
C ALA A 86 -7.33 8.44 14.12
N TYR A 87 -7.97 8.27 12.97
CA TYR A 87 -8.43 9.35 12.11
C TYR A 87 -9.95 9.52 12.12
N ASP A 88 -10.63 8.85 13.05
CA ASP A 88 -12.05 9.05 13.26
C ASP A 88 -12.31 10.50 13.69
N GLY A 89 -13.25 11.17 13.00
CA GLY A 89 -13.51 12.58 13.19
C GLY A 89 -12.56 13.57 12.50
N GLU A 90 -11.52 13.12 11.81
CA GLU A 90 -10.57 13.98 11.07
C GLU A 90 -11.13 14.40 9.70
N TYR A 91 -12.27 15.10 9.73
CA TYR A 91 -13.03 15.50 8.53
C TYR A 91 -12.21 16.32 7.53
N GLU A 92 -11.32 17.18 7.99
CA GLU A 92 -10.47 17.98 7.11
C GLU A 92 -9.50 17.13 6.30
N LYS A 93 -8.95 16.06 6.91
CA LYS A 93 -8.06 15.13 6.21
C LYS A 93 -8.82 14.31 5.17
N LEU A 94 -10.01 13.84 5.51
CA LEU A 94 -10.88 13.11 4.58
C LEU A 94 -11.30 14.00 3.41
N GLU A 95 -11.68 15.24 3.69
CA GLU A 95 -12.03 16.21 2.65
C GLU A 95 -10.85 16.54 1.72
N ARG A 96 -9.64 16.60 2.27
CA ARG A 96 -8.42 16.72 1.47
C ARG A 96 -8.21 15.54 0.54
N LEU A 97 -8.41 14.31 1.02
CA LEU A 97 -8.31 13.10 0.19
C LEU A 97 -9.38 13.09 -0.90
N ARG A 98 -10.61 13.50 -0.58
CA ARG A 98 -11.68 13.65 -1.57
C ARG A 98 -11.28 14.60 -2.70
N LYS A 99 -10.81 15.81 -2.35
CA LYS A 99 -10.34 16.81 -3.33
C LYS A 99 -9.17 16.32 -4.17
N GLN A 100 -8.23 15.61 -3.56
CA GLN A 100 -7.09 15.01 -4.28
C GLN A 100 -7.55 13.94 -5.28
N THR A 101 -8.57 13.18 -4.94
CA THR A 101 -9.17 12.19 -5.84
C THR A 101 -9.89 12.88 -7.01
N GLU A 102 -10.71 13.90 -6.73
CA GLU A 102 -11.42 14.66 -7.77
C GLU A 102 -10.47 15.37 -8.74
N SER A 103 -9.34 15.86 -8.23
CA SER A 103 -8.31 16.53 -9.06
C SER A 103 -7.36 15.55 -9.77
N GLY A 104 -7.54 14.25 -9.60
CA GLY A 104 -6.70 13.22 -10.22
C GLY A 104 -5.31 13.03 -9.60
N VAL A 105 -5.02 13.69 -8.46
CA VAL A 105 -3.77 13.49 -7.70
C VAL A 105 -3.73 12.10 -7.08
N LEU A 106 -4.89 11.61 -6.61
CA LEU A 106 -5.06 10.25 -6.14
C LEU A 106 -5.95 9.48 -7.11
N THR A 107 -5.54 8.28 -7.47
CA THR A 107 -6.33 7.37 -8.29
C THR A 107 -6.91 6.25 -7.44
N LEU A 108 -8.21 6.11 -7.45
CA LEU A 108 -8.92 5.00 -6.82
C LEU A 108 -9.13 3.89 -7.85
N ARG A 109 -8.84 2.66 -7.45
CA ARG A 109 -9.07 1.50 -8.31
C ARG A 109 -10.36 0.80 -7.90
N VAL A 110 -11.37 0.86 -8.75
CA VAL A 110 -12.59 0.08 -8.65
C VAL A 110 -12.34 -1.24 -9.40
N ALA A 111 -12.52 -2.36 -8.71
CA ALA A 111 -12.36 -3.68 -9.29
C ALA A 111 -13.64 -4.12 -10.03
N ASP A 112 -14.79 -3.82 -9.43
CA ASP A 112 -16.09 -4.14 -9.98
C ASP A 112 -17.16 -3.31 -9.28
N THR A 113 -18.31 -3.14 -9.93
CA THR A 113 -19.49 -2.48 -9.36
C THR A 113 -20.63 -3.47 -9.38
N VAL A 114 -21.29 -3.66 -8.24
CA VAL A 114 -22.39 -4.63 -8.07
C VAL A 114 -23.62 -3.96 -7.48
N LEU A 115 -24.78 -4.50 -7.79
CA LEU A 115 -26.03 -4.09 -7.15
C LEU A 115 -26.09 -4.59 -5.70
N PRO A 116 -26.88 -3.97 -4.81
CA PRO A 116 -26.97 -4.35 -3.39
C PRO A 116 -27.36 -5.81 -3.16
N GLU A 117 -28.23 -6.37 -3.99
CA GLU A 117 -28.63 -7.78 -3.92
C GLU A 117 -27.48 -8.76 -4.16
N ASN A 118 -26.42 -8.33 -4.85
CA ASN A 118 -25.24 -9.14 -5.15
C ASN A 118 -24.09 -8.90 -4.16
N ALA A 119 -24.31 -8.18 -3.07
CA ALA A 119 -23.29 -7.84 -2.09
C ALA A 119 -22.61 -9.09 -1.48
N ALA A 120 -23.37 -10.15 -1.21
CA ALA A 120 -22.84 -11.40 -0.67
C ALA A 120 -21.86 -12.09 -1.65
N GLU A 121 -22.16 -12.08 -2.95
CA GLU A 121 -21.26 -12.60 -4.00
C GLU A 121 -19.98 -11.76 -4.09
N ALA A 122 -20.11 -10.43 -4.04
CA ALA A 122 -18.98 -9.51 -4.02
C ALA A 122 -18.04 -9.76 -2.83
N HIS A 123 -18.60 -10.02 -1.64
CA HIS A 123 -17.83 -10.41 -0.46
C HIS A 123 -17.08 -11.73 -0.67
N SER A 124 -17.78 -12.76 -1.16
CA SER A 124 -17.14 -14.07 -1.45
C SER A 124 -16.01 -13.95 -2.45
N LYS A 125 -16.18 -13.13 -3.49
CA LYS A 125 -15.15 -12.85 -4.50
C LYS A 125 -13.95 -12.13 -3.87
N LEU A 126 -14.17 -11.19 -2.95
CA LEU A 126 -13.11 -10.49 -2.24
C LEU A 126 -12.34 -11.43 -1.31
N GLU A 127 -13.02 -12.32 -0.59
CA GLU A 127 -12.43 -13.32 0.31
C GLU A 127 -11.61 -14.36 -0.44
N ALA A 128 -12.03 -14.75 -1.64
CA ALA A 128 -11.28 -15.66 -2.50
C ALA A 128 -9.94 -15.08 -2.97
N GLY A 129 -9.75 -13.77 -2.83
CA GLY A 129 -8.52 -13.07 -3.19
C GLY A 129 -8.40 -12.78 -4.69
N GLY A 130 -7.24 -12.22 -5.08
CA GLY A 130 -6.98 -11.86 -6.49
C GLY A 130 -7.71 -10.60 -6.97
N THR A 131 -8.58 -10.01 -6.16
CA THR A 131 -9.30 -8.79 -6.51
C THR A 131 -8.35 -7.59 -6.49
N ARG A 132 -8.29 -6.87 -7.60
CA ARG A 132 -7.45 -5.68 -7.74
C ARG A 132 -8.28 -4.41 -7.70
N GLY A 133 -8.34 -3.78 -6.55
CA GLY A 133 -9.18 -2.61 -6.28
C GLY A 133 -10.30 -2.91 -5.29
N ARG A 134 -11.28 -2.03 -5.23
CA ARG A 134 -12.45 -2.17 -4.34
C ARG A 134 -13.67 -2.66 -5.11
N MET A 135 -14.43 -3.56 -4.50
CA MET A 135 -15.79 -3.83 -4.91
C MET A 135 -16.66 -2.67 -4.42
N VAL A 136 -17.45 -2.10 -5.30
CA VAL A 136 -18.35 -0.97 -5.01
C VAL A 136 -19.79 -1.44 -5.15
N ILE A 137 -20.61 -1.12 -4.15
CA ILE A 137 -22.06 -1.36 -4.22
C ILE A 137 -22.70 -0.10 -4.80
N ASP A 138 -23.37 -0.22 -5.93
CA ASP A 138 -24.11 0.85 -6.57
C ASP A 138 -25.60 0.74 -6.16
N TRP A 139 -26.08 1.76 -5.48
CA TRP A 139 -27.48 1.81 -5.02
C TRP A 139 -28.41 2.38 -6.08
N GLY A 140 -27.91 2.71 -7.25
CA GLY A 140 -28.65 3.43 -8.29
C GLY A 140 -28.87 4.91 -7.91
N SER A 141 -28.66 5.81 -8.82
CA SER A 141 -28.98 7.26 -8.68
C SER A 141 -30.30 7.56 -9.37
#